data_34336ed085243e241b558b4f2326b266
#
_entry.id   34336ed085243e241b558b4f2326b266
#
_cell.length_a   1.000
_cell.length_b   1.000
_cell.length_c   1.000
_cell.angle_alpha   90.00
_cell.angle_beta   90.00
_cell.angle_gamma   90.00
#
_symmetry.space_group_name_H-M   'P 1'
#
loop_
_entity.id
_entity.type
_entity.pdbx_description
1 polymer ?
#
loop_
_entity_poly.entity_id
_entity_poly.type
_entity_poly.pdbx_seq_one_letter_code
_entity_poly.pdbx_strand_id
1 'polypeptide(L)'
;MGLTVISFILGTTAELIKIAPVYHGIAERGMRPKIWFTAQHVDEVADVLSDLKLPEPDVWLVPEDKAHNLESPAQVPGWAAQVLRTAWSRRAELRAALNDDGRPPLVLVHGDTFTTPYGSLIGKRILKSRVGHVEAGARSGSILSPLPEELNRKIAAKIVDMHFAPSAREVNNLRHARGVVVDTEANTAIDAMRLAINQPLDVPNLPEKFGLATLHRFELVSRADKYREALEILREQSRKMPILYMAGAPEREKIRSLGLDNLFDDKFIAQPKMRYLKFLPLVARAEYVVTDSGGLSAECYYLGLPCAVHRERTETPQHLGETVVLTEMRGDKLQNFLDTYQNRRGESWMDKYHPSDIIVDTLAQLGYC
;
A
#
# COMPACT_ATOMS: atom_id res chain seq x y z
N MET A 1 10.88 12.13 32.39
CA MET A 1 10.90 10.68 32.04
C MET A 1 11.26 10.59 30.59
N GLY A 2 12.38 9.97 30.23
CA GLY A 2 12.74 9.72 28.82
C GLY A 2 11.71 8.77 28.21
N LEU A 3 11.23 9.11 27.02
CA LEU A 3 10.24 8.30 26.31
C LEU A 3 10.97 7.22 25.49
N THR A 4 10.49 5.98 25.55
CA THR A 4 11.02 4.89 24.73
C THR A 4 11.00 5.28 23.25
N VAL A 5 12.11 5.06 22.54
CA VAL A 5 12.17 5.42 21.12
C VAL A 5 11.56 4.31 20.28
N ILE A 6 10.56 4.70 19.48
CA ILE A 6 9.96 3.85 18.45
C ILE A 6 10.64 4.15 17.13
N SER A 7 11.04 3.13 16.38
CA SER A 7 11.61 3.28 15.04
C SER A 7 10.82 2.46 14.05
N PHE A 8 10.55 3.03 12.88
CA PHE A 8 10.00 2.34 11.73
C PHE A 8 11.14 1.93 10.80
N ILE A 9 11.18 0.65 10.38
CA ILE A 9 12.05 0.20 9.31
C ILE A 9 11.19 -0.06 8.08
N LEU A 10 11.30 0.82 7.10
CA LEU A 10 10.49 0.87 5.88
C LEU A 10 11.39 0.89 4.64
N GLY A 11 10.86 0.53 3.49
CA GLY A 11 11.65 0.47 2.27
C GLY A 11 10.94 0.92 1.01
N THR A 12 9.64 1.25 1.10
CA THR A 12 8.82 1.64 -0.06
C THR A 12 7.89 2.81 0.26
N THR A 13 7.48 3.54 -0.77
CA THR A 13 6.49 4.61 -0.64
C THR A 13 5.13 4.12 -0.16
N ALA A 14 4.72 2.92 -0.57
CA ALA A 14 3.46 2.31 -0.11
C ALA A 14 3.46 2.04 1.40
N GLU A 15 4.60 1.62 1.97
CA GLU A 15 4.76 1.46 3.42
C GLU A 15 4.72 2.81 4.14
N LEU A 16 5.38 3.84 3.61
CA LEU A 16 5.34 5.20 4.16
C LEU A 16 3.90 5.73 4.23
N ILE A 17 3.14 5.56 3.14
CA ILE A 17 1.73 6.00 3.08
C ILE A 17 0.90 5.34 4.18
N LYS A 18 0.97 4.02 4.30
CA LYS A 18 0.14 3.26 5.23
C LYS A 18 0.56 3.43 6.70
N ILE A 19 1.83 3.76 6.95
CA ILE A 19 2.35 3.94 8.31
C ILE A 19 2.25 5.38 8.81
N ALA A 20 2.07 6.35 7.91
CA ALA A 20 1.98 7.77 8.28
C ALA A 20 0.93 8.07 9.39
N PRO A 21 -0.29 7.51 9.35
CA PRO A 21 -1.27 7.72 10.42
C PRO A 21 -0.77 7.21 11.78
N VAL A 22 -0.11 6.05 11.82
CA VAL A 22 0.49 5.49 13.05
C VAL A 22 1.62 6.39 13.55
N TYR A 23 2.48 6.88 12.64
CA TYR A 23 3.53 7.84 12.97
C TYR A 23 2.96 9.09 13.62
N HIS A 24 1.94 9.70 13.02
CA HIS A 24 1.30 10.91 13.53
C HIS A 24 0.62 10.66 14.88
N GLY A 25 -0.12 9.56 15.05
CA GLY A 25 -0.75 9.21 16.32
C GLY A 25 0.25 9.02 17.46
N ILE A 26 1.45 8.47 17.18
CA ILE A 26 2.54 8.40 18.16
C ILE A 26 3.11 9.81 18.43
N ALA A 27 3.29 10.63 17.39
CA ALA A 27 3.81 11.99 17.53
C ALA A 27 2.87 12.92 18.33
N GLU A 28 1.56 12.77 18.18
CA GLU A 28 0.54 13.50 18.94
C GLU A 28 0.59 13.18 20.43
N ARG A 29 1.16 12.04 20.82
CA ARG A 29 1.44 11.69 22.23
C ARG A 29 2.76 12.26 22.75
N GLY A 30 3.37 13.19 22.00
CA GLY A 30 4.59 13.89 22.42
C GLY A 30 5.89 13.12 22.14
N MET A 31 5.83 12.04 21.37
CA MET A 31 7.00 11.27 20.96
C MET A 31 7.49 11.67 19.57
N ARG A 32 8.77 11.40 19.29
CA ARG A 32 9.33 11.54 17.95
C ARG A 32 9.78 10.18 17.44
N PRO A 33 8.92 9.41 16.76
CA PRO A 33 9.34 8.18 16.14
C PRO A 33 10.43 8.43 15.10
N LYS A 34 11.30 7.45 14.88
CA LYS A 34 12.36 7.50 13.87
C LYS A 34 11.98 6.71 12.65
N ILE A 35 12.42 7.18 11.49
CA ILE A 35 12.26 6.48 10.22
C ILE A 35 13.62 6.01 9.75
N TRP A 36 13.78 4.69 9.57
CA TRP A 36 14.96 4.06 8.99
C TRP A 36 14.57 3.43 7.68
N PHE A 37 15.23 3.85 6.61
CA PHE A 37 14.81 3.51 5.27
C PHE A 37 15.81 2.55 4.60
N THR A 38 15.29 1.44 4.07
CA THR A 38 16.09 0.39 3.42
C THR A 38 16.27 0.63 1.92
N ALA A 39 15.58 1.62 1.37
CA ALA A 39 15.65 1.98 -0.04
C ALA A 39 15.36 0.80 -0.99
N GLN A 40 14.32 0.01 -0.71
CA GLN A 40 13.84 -1.01 -1.63
C GLN A 40 13.21 -0.40 -2.88
N HIS A 41 12.45 0.70 -2.72
CA HIS A 41 11.99 1.59 -3.77
C HIS A 41 12.21 3.04 -3.33
N VAL A 42 12.81 3.84 -4.18
CA VAL A 42 13.21 5.23 -3.86
C VAL A 42 12.47 6.27 -4.67
N ASP A 43 11.76 5.87 -5.72
CA ASP A 43 10.98 6.80 -6.53
C ASP A 43 9.92 7.49 -5.67
N GLU A 44 9.78 8.80 -5.84
CA GLU A 44 8.78 9.63 -5.17
C GLU A 44 8.88 9.67 -3.63
N VAL A 45 9.95 9.13 -3.00
CA VAL A 45 10.06 9.10 -1.52
C VAL A 45 10.01 10.50 -0.93
N ALA A 46 10.82 11.44 -1.44
CA ALA A 46 10.85 12.82 -0.95
C ALA A 46 9.49 13.51 -1.09
N ASP A 47 8.82 13.30 -2.21
CA ASP A 47 7.49 13.82 -2.47
C ASP A 47 6.45 13.24 -1.50
N VAL A 48 6.48 11.92 -1.28
CA VAL A 48 5.57 11.23 -0.36
C VAL A 48 5.80 11.66 1.09
N LEU A 49 7.06 11.80 1.52
CA LEU A 49 7.38 12.32 2.85
C LEU A 49 6.81 13.74 3.04
N SER A 50 7.04 14.62 2.06
CA SER A 50 6.51 15.98 2.07
C SER A 50 4.98 16.01 2.10
N ASP A 51 4.33 15.26 1.22
CA ASP A 51 2.88 15.20 1.09
C ASP A 51 2.22 14.69 2.40
N LEU A 52 2.84 13.69 3.05
CA LEU A 52 2.36 13.09 4.31
C LEU A 52 2.85 13.84 5.55
N LYS A 53 3.63 14.91 5.41
CA LYS A 53 4.27 15.64 6.52
C LYS A 53 5.10 14.74 7.43
N LEU A 54 5.73 13.74 6.85
CA LEU A 54 6.71 12.91 7.53
C LEU A 54 8.09 13.55 7.46
N PRO A 55 8.96 13.36 8.46
CA PRO A 55 10.34 13.82 8.38
C PRO A 55 11.13 12.98 7.39
N GLU A 56 12.26 13.53 6.93
CA GLU A 56 13.27 12.75 6.22
C GLU A 56 13.73 11.56 7.08
N PRO A 57 14.14 10.43 6.46
CA PRO A 57 14.64 9.29 7.18
C PRO A 57 15.83 9.65 8.08
N ASP A 58 15.76 9.31 9.36
CA ASP A 58 16.89 9.49 10.30
C ASP A 58 18.09 8.62 9.90
N VAL A 59 17.84 7.51 9.24
CA VAL A 59 18.88 6.57 8.78
C VAL A 59 18.50 5.96 7.44
N TRP A 60 19.43 6.05 6.48
CA TRP A 60 19.42 5.24 5.27
C TRP A 60 20.25 3.98 5.50
N LEU A 61 19.61 2.79 5.45
CA LEU A 61 20.28 1.49 5.60
C LEU A 61 20.99 1.05 4.31
N VAL A 62 20.55 1.53 3.16
CA VAL A 62 21.36 1.62 1.94
C VAL A 62 21.76 3.08 1.81
N PRO A 63 23.05 3.42 1.63
CA PRO A 63 23.48 4.81 1.42
C PRO A 63 22.68 5.47 0.29
N GLU A 64 22.25 6.69 0.49
CA GLU A 64 21.36 7.41 -0.43
C GLU A 64 21.95 7.52 -1.85
N ASP A 65 23.28 7.75 -1.96
CA ASP A 65 24.03 7.78 -3.20
C ASP A 65 24.05 6.44 -3.97
N LYS A 66 23.68 5.32 -3.30
CA LYS A 66 23.62 3.97 -3.87
C LYS A 66 22.19 3.41 -3.92
N ALA A 67 21.24 4.21 -3.44
CA ALA A 67 19.85 3.80 -3.41
C ALA A 67 19.25 3.80 -4.83
N HIS A 68 18.62 2.70 -5.19
CA HIS A 68 17.90 2.53 -6.47
C HIS A 68 16.79 1.52 -6.28
N ASN A 69 15.80 1.55 -7.15
CA ASN A 69 14.70 0.61 -7.11
C ASN A 69 15.17 -0.83 -7.35
N LEU A 70 14.63 -1.77 -6.59
CA LEU A 70 14.78 -3.19 -6.88
C LEU A 70 13.84 -3.57 -8.03
N GLU A 71 14.37 -3.68 -9.23
CA GLU A 71 13.61 -4.00 -10.44
C GLU A 71 13.50 -5.52 -10.69
N SER A 72 14.37 -6.31 -10.06
CA SER A 72 14.38 -7.76 -10.23
C SER A 72 14.76 -8.51 -8.95
N PRO A 73 14.28 -9.75 -8.78
CA PRO A 73 14.68 -10.62 -7.66
C PRO A 73 16.19 -10.88 -7.57
N ALA A 74 16.91 -10.79 -8.67
CA ALA A 74 18.37 -11.00 -8.72
C ALA A 74 19.15 -9.91 -7.95
N GLN A 75 18.58 -8.72 -7.78
CA GLN A 75 19.19 -7.60 -7.03
C GLN A 75 19.03 -7.73 -5.52
N VAL A 76 18.04 -8.53 -5.07
CA VAL A 76 17.69 -8.66 -3.63
C VAL A 76 18.87 -9.10 -2.77
N PRO A 77 19.70 -10.14 -3.15
CA PRO A 77 20.82 -10.55 -2.32
C PRO A 77 21.85 -9.41 -2.07
N GLY A 78 22.18 -8.64 -3.10
CA GLY A 78 23.10 -7.51 -2.99
C GLY A 78 22.56 -6.40 -2.08
N TRP A 79 21.30 -6.01 -2.28
CA TRP A 79 20.60 -5.05 -1.44
C TRP A 79 20.52 -5.53 0.02
N ALA A 80 20.13 -6.79 0.27
CA ALA A 80 20.02 -7.36 1.60
C ALA A 80 21.37 -7.38 2.33
N ALA A 81 22.45 -7.76 1.63
CA ALA A 81 23.80 -7.73 2.17
C ALA A 81 24.22 -6.29 2.56
N GLN A 82 23.89 -5.30 1.74
CA GLN A 82 24.17 -3.90 2.03
C GLN A 82 23.40 -3.42 3.27
N VAL A 83 22.09 -3.68 3.33
CA VAL A 83 21.22 -3.33 4.46
C VAL A 83 21.75 -3.94 5.76
N LEU A 84 22.03 -5.25 5.76
CA LEU A 84 22.54 -5.96 6.94
C LEU A 84 23.93 -5.48 7.35
N ARG A 85 24.83 -5.24 6.38
CA ARG A 85 26.16 -4.71 6.64
C ARG A 85 26.10 -3.33 7.28
N THR A 86 25.28 -2.43 6.76
CA THR A 86 25.09 -1.08 7.32
C THR A 86 24.55 -1.16 8.75
N ALA A 87 23.49 -1.94 8.95
CA ALA A 87 22.90 -2.13 10.29
C ALA A 87 23.91 -2.72 11.29
N TRP A 88 24.72 -3.69 10.86
CA TRP A 88 25.73 -4.31 11.72
C TRP A 88 26.90 -3.38 12.02
N SER A 89 27.47 -2.70 11.03
CA SER A 89 28.59 -1.79 11.22
C SER A 89 28.24 -0.61 12.12
N ARG A 90 27.01 -0.07 11.99
CA ARG A 90 26.50 1.06 12.78
C ARG A 90 25.72 0.63 14.04
N ARG A 91 25.72 -0.65 14.42
CA ARG A 91 24.85 -1.17 15.48
C ARG A 91 24.98 -0.47 16.83
N ALA A 92 26.15 0.01 17.19
CA ALA A 92 26.37 0.72 18.44
C ALA A 92 25.67 2.10 18.43
N GLU A 93 25.85 2.85 17.34
CA GLU A 93 25.18 4.12 17.08
C GLU A 93 23.65 3.95 17.03
N LEU A 94 23.19 2.98 16.25
CA LEU A 94 21.75 2.73 16.08
C LEU A 94 21.08 2.30 17.39
N ARG A 95 21.76 1.49 18.21
CA ARG A 95 21.27 1.15 19.56
C ARG A 95 21.24 2.36 20.49
N ALA A 96 22.27 3.18 20.47
CA ALA A 96 22.30 4.41 21.27
C ALA A 96 21.14 5.35 20.87
N ALA A 97 20.84 5.44 19.57
CA ALA A 97 19.74 6.24 19.07
C ALA A 97 18.35 5.75 19.49
N LEU A 98 18.22 4.48 19.92
CA LEU A 98 16.97 3.86 20.37
C LEU A 98 16.85 3.76 21.89
N ASN A 99 17.91 4.00 22.64
CA ASN A 99 17.99 3.65 24.07
C ASN A 99 18.01 4.92 24.93
N ASP A 100 16.83 5.52 25.15
CA ASP A 100 16.73 6.82 25.84
C ASP A 100 16.34 6.69 27.32
N ASP A 101 15.73 5.57 27.77
CA ASP A 101 15.22 5.45 29.15
C ASP A 101 15.42 4.07 29.82
N GLY A 102 16.20 3.19 29.18
CA GLY A 102 16.47 1.84 29.70
C GLY A 102 15.38 0.80 29.42
N ARG A 103 14.27 1.15 28.78
CA ARG A 103 13.28 0.18 28.30
C ARG A 103 13.73 -0.48 26.99
N PRO A 104 13.27 -1.71 26.69
CA PRO A 104 13.54 -2.29 25.38
C PRO A 104 12.96 -1.42 24.28
N PRO A 105 13.78 -0.95 23.32
CA PRO A 105 13.29 -0.17 22.21
C PRO A 105 12.34 -0.99 21.34
N LEU A 106 11.47 -0.30 20.59
CA LEU A 106 10.52 -0.91 19.66
C LEU A 106 10.88 -0.58 18.22
N VAL A 107 10.92 -1.60 17.37
CA VAL A 107 10.98 -1.47 15.93
C VAL A 107 9.66 -1.92 15.33
N LEU A 108 9.08 -1.09 14.47
CA LEU A 108 7.89 -1.42 13.69
C LEU A 108 8.28 -1.66 12.23
N VAL A 109 7.80 -2.75 11.65
CA VAL A 109 7.88 -3.09 10.23
C VAL A 109 6.48 -3.19 9.66
N HIS A 110 6.34 -3.07 8.33
CA HIS A 110 5.03 -3.04 7.68
C HIS A 110 4.94 -4.02 6.50
N GLY A 111 3.77 -4.63 6.33
CA GLY A 111 3.40 -5.38 5.13
C GLY A 111 4.25 -6.62 4.85
N ASP A 112 4.57 -6.84 3.58
CA ASP A 112 5.14 -8.09 3.07
C ASP A 112 6.30 -7.91 2.08
N THR A 113 6.84 -6.71 2.01
CA THR A 113 8.02 -6.40 1.19
C THR A 113 9.26 -7.15 1.68
N PHE A 114 10.36 -7.11 0.93
CA PHE A 114 11.64 -7.64 1.42
C PHE A 114 12.13 -6.93 2.69
N THR A 115 11.76 -5.66 2.85
CA THR A 115 12.10 -4.89 4.07
C THR A 115 11.56 -5.54 5.33
N THR A 116 10.38 -6.14 5.29
CA THR A 116 9.71 -6.69 6.48
C THR A 116 10.51 -7.78 7.19
N PRO A 117 10.96 -8.89 6.57
CA PRO A 117 11.77 -9.90 7.24
C PRO A 117 13.16 -9.38 7.63
N TYR A 118 13.81 -8.56 6.79
CA TYR A 118 15.13 -8.03 7.11
C TYR A 118 15.06 -6.97 8.22
N GLY A 119 14.07 -6.09 8.21
CA GLY A 119 13.81 -5.13 9.29
C GLY A 119 13.51 -5.84 10.61
N SER A 120 12.71 -6.91 10.57
CA SER A 120 12.44 -7.74 11.74
C SER A 120 13.72 -8.38 12.30
N LEU A 121 14.58 -8.90 11.43
CA LEU A 121 15.86 -9.49 11.81
C LEU A 121 16.80 -8.44 12.43
N ILE A 122 16.89 -7.25 11.82
CA ILE A 122 17.69 -6.13 12.32
C ILE A 122 17.19 -5.73 13.71
N GLY A 123 15.89 -5.45 13.86
CA GLY A 123 15.29 -5.11 15.14
C GLY A 123 15.62 -6.15 16.22
N LYS A 124 15.32 -7.41 15.94
CA LYS A 124 15.44 -8.49 16.92
C LYS A 124 16.88 -8.88 17.25
N ARG A 125 17.75 -9.02 16.26
CA ARG A 125 19.10 -9.60 16.43
C ARG A 125 20.19 -8.56 16.52
N ILE A 126 20.12 -7.50 15.73
CA ILE A 126 21.16 -6.46 15.68
C ILE A 126 20.89 -5.41 16.73
N LEU A 127 19.66 -4.89 16.82
CA LEU A 127 19.30 -3.79 17.73
C LEU A 127 18.90 -4.25 19.13
N LYS A 128 18.56 -5.54 19.30
CA LYS A 128 18.05 -6.10 20.57
C LYS A 128 16.76 -5.44 21.03
N SER A 129 15.92 -5.03 20.10
CA SER A 129 14.62 -4.41 20.32
C SER A 129 13.48 -5.44 20.32
N ARG A 130 12.32 -5.03 20.84
CA ARG A 130 11.05 -5.65 20.48
C ARG A 130 10.70 -5.28 19.05
N VAL A 131 9.94 -6.15 18.37
CA VAL A 131 9.54 -5.91 16.97
C VAL A 131 8.03 -6.09 16.84
N GLY A 132 7.36 -5.07 16.28
CA GLY A 132 5.96 -5.14 15.88
C GLY A 132 5.83 -5.16 14.35
N HIS A 133 4.86 -5.90 13.85
CA HIS A 133 4.56 -6.03 12.42
C HIS A 133 3.15 -5.51 12.15
N VAL A 134 3.06 -4.42 11.43
CA VAL A 134 1.80 -3.81 10.97
C VAL A 134 1.38 -4.47 9.66
N GLU A 135 0.10 -4.73 9.47
CA GLU A 135 -0.47 -5.50 8.36
C GLU A 135 0.00 -6.97 8.38
N ALA A 136 0.02 -7.56 9.59
CA ALA A 136 0.47 -8.93 9.80
C ALA A 136 -0.62 -9.95 9.48
N GLY A 137 -0.22 -11.19 9.16
CA GLY A 137 -1.13 -12.33 9.11
C GLY A 137 -1.78 -12.63 7.76
N ALA A 138 -1.62 -11.79 6.74
CA ALA A 138 -2.11 -12.09 5.41
C ALA A 138 -1.52 -13.41 4.87
N ARG A 139 -2.35 -14.22 4.20
CA ARG A 139 -1.96 -15.50 3.59
C ARG A 139 -2.65 -15.66 2.24
N SER A 140 -1.89 -16.06 1.23
CA SER A 140 -2.39 -16.34 -0.12
C SER A 140 -2.91 -17.78 -0.29
N GLY A 141 -2.68 -18.65 0.70
CA GLY A 141 -3.00 -20.07 0.60
C GLY A 141 -2.00 -20.90 -0.21
N SER A 142 -1.05 -20.28 -0.89
CA SER A 142 0.03 -20.94 -1.65
C SER A 142 1.38 -20.36 -1.25
N ILE A 143 2.39 -21.21 -1.04
CA ILE A 143 3.76 -20.76 -0.77
C ILE A 143 4.42 -20.20 -2.04
N LEU A 144 3.94 -20.64 -3.20
CA LEU A 144 4.57 -20.36 -4.49
C LEU A 144 3.87 -19.21 -5.25
N SER A 145 2.78 -18.65 -4.72
CA SER A 145 2.05 -17.56 -5.41
C SER A 145 1.26 -16.69 -4.42
N PRO A 146 1.54 -15.38 -4.36
CA PRO A 146 2.70 -14.73 -4.97
C PRO A 146 4.01 -15.01 -4.20
N LEU A 147 5.10 -15.16 -4.90
CA LEU A 147 6.45 -15.11 -4.36
C LEU A 147 7.04 -13.73 -4.71
N PRO A 148 7.75 -13.06 -3.79
CA PRO A 148 8.27 -13.53 -2.48
C PRO A 148 7.39 -13.22 -1.26
N GLU A 149 6.25 -12.55 -1.43
CA GLU A 149 5.47 -11.92 -0.36
C GLU A 149 5.03 -12.94 0.71
N GLU A 150 4.55 -14.13 0.29
CA GLU A 150 4.10 -15.15 1.23
C GLU A 150 5.26 -15.68 2.10
N LEU A 151 6.47 -15.78 1.51
CA LEU A 151 7.67 -16.16 2.25
C LEU A 151 8.07 -15.09 3.26
N ASN A 152 8.04 -13.82 2.86
CA ASN A 152 8.34 -12.68 3.72
C ASN A 152 7.41 -12.66 4.94
N ARG A 153 6.10 -12.82 4.73
CA ARG A 153 5.08 -12.89 5.78
C ARG A 153 5.35 -14.01 6.77
N LYS A 154 5.71 -15.22 6.29
CA LYS A 154 6.01 -16.38 7.14
C LYS A 154 7.29 -16.21 7.94
N ILE A 155 8.32 -15.63 7.36
CA ILE A 155 9.59 -15.34 8.06
C ILE A 155 9.35 -14.30 9.13
N ALA A 156 8.72 -13.16 8.81
CA ALA A 156 8.42 -12.11 9.75
C ALA A 156 7.60 -12.64 10.95
N ALA A 157 6.55 -13.41 10.70
CA ALA A 157 5.69 -13.98 11.75
C ALA A 157 6.42 -14.86 12.78
N LYS A 158 7.60 -15.40 12.45
CA LYS A 158 8.43 -16.19 13.36
C LYS A 158 9.40 -15.34 14.21
N ILE A 159 9.62 -14.08 13.82
CA ILE A 159 10.64 -13.21 14.40
C ILE A 159 10.03 -12.16 15.32
N VAL A 160 8.88 -11.60 14.95
CA VAL A 160 8.27 -10.45 15.61
C VAL A 160 7.60 -10.82 16.94
N ASP A 161 7.47 -9.83 17.83
CA ASP A 161 6.88 -9.98 19.15
C ASP A 161 5.42 -9.51 19.20
N MET A 162 5.01 -8.67 18.25
CA MET A 162 3.65 -8.12 18.17
C MET A 162 3.18 -8.18 16.71
N HIS A 163 1.93 -8.56 16.52
CA HIS A 163 1.30 -8.68 15.23
C HIS A 163 0.04 -7.83 15.22
N PHE A 164 0.00 -6.80 14.40
CA PHE A 164 -1.18 -5.98 14.16
C PHE A 164 -1.86 -6.49 12.90
N ALA A 165 -2.93 -7.24 13.08
CA ALA A 165 -3.64 -7.97 12.02
C ALA A 165 -4.88 -7.20 11.59
N PRO A 166 -5.10 -6.97 10.27
CA PRO A 166 -6.15 -6.08 9.78
C PRO A 166 -7.58 -6.69 9.82
N SER A 167 -7.72 -7.95 10.20
CA SER A 167 -9.04 -8.56 10.37
C SER A 167 -8.98 -9.87 11.16
N ALA A 168 -10.14 -10.36 11.57
CA ALA A 168 -10.29 -11.65 12.25
C ALA A 168 -9.71 -12.84 11.43
N ARG A 169 -9.67 -12.76 10.09
CA ARG A 169 -9.04 -13.76 9.23
C ARG A 169 -7.53 -13.79 9.45
N GLU A 170 -6.88 -12.63 9.44
CA GLU A 170 -5.44 -12.50 9.66
C GLU A 170 -5.08 -12.88 11.09
N VAL A 171 -5.91 -12.52 12.08
CA VAL A 171 -5.78 -12.98 13.48
C VAL A 171 -5.78 -14.51 13.55
N ASN A 172 -6.73 -15.17 12.89
CA ASN A 172 -6.80 -16.63 12.85
C ASN A 172 -5.58 -17.27 12.16
N ASN A 173 -5.03 -16.62 11.12
CA ASN A 173 -3.81 -17.07 10.46
C ASN A 173 -2.58 -17.03 11.39
N LEU A 174 -2.63 -16.19 12.42
CA LEU A 174 -1.56 -16.00 13.41
C LEU A 174 -1.79 -16.77 14.72
N ARG A 175 -2.83 -17.61 14.84
CA ARG A 175 -3.18 -18.36 16.07
C ARG A 175 -2.04 -19.20 16.65
N HIS A 176 -1.02 -19.54 15.86
CA HIS A 176 0.18 -20.29 16.29
C HIS A 176 1.44 -19.41 16.30
N ALA A 177 1.31 -18.12 16.00
CA ALA A 177 2.45 -17.18 16.12
C ALA A 177 2.81 -16.95 17.58
N ARG A 178 4.08 -16.65 17.83
CA ARG A 178 4.53 -16.21 19.16
C ARG A 178 4.29 -14.71 19.30
N GLY A 179 4.07 -14.26 20.53
CA GLY A 179 3.87 -12.86 20.82
C GLY A 179 2.40 -12.44 20.91
N VAL A 180 2.18 -11.14 20.91
CA VAL A 180 0.84 -10.55 21.02
C VAL A 180 0.23 -10.41 19.63
N VAL A 181 -1.01 -10.83 19.46
CA VAL A 181 -1.79 -10.63 18.22
C VAL A 181 -2.92 -9.65 18.54
N VAL A 182 -2.99 -8.56 17.78
CA VAL A 182 -3.98 -7.49 17.93
C VAL A 182 -4.79 -7.42 16.65
N ASP A 183 -6.10 -7.50 16.77
CA ASP A 183 -7.01 -7.19 15.65
C ASP A 183 -7.12 -5.67 15.52
N THR A 184 -6.71 -5.13 14.38
CA THR A 184 -6.84 -3.71 14.08
C THR A 184 -8.12 -3.39 13.32
N GLU A 185 -9.01 -4.41 13.14
CA GLU A 185 -10.32 -4.33 12.48
C GLU A 185 -10.26 -3.95 11.00
N ALA A 186 -9.26 -3.18 10.58
CA ALA A 186 -9.01 -2.81 9.19
C ALA A 186 -7.51 -2.59 8.94
N ASN A 187 -7.16 -2.41 7.66
CA ASN A 187 -5.83 -2.03 7.23
C ASN A 187 -5.58 -0.53 7.47
N THR A 188 -4.37 -0.14 7.91
CA THR A 188 -3.98 1.27 8.09
C THR A 188 -4.10 2.12 6.82
N ALA A 189 -4.27 1.50 5.66
CA ALA A 189 -4.63 2.18 4.43
C ALA A 189 -5.89 3.05 4.58
N ILE A 190 -6.87 2.65 5.40
CA ILE A 190 -8.09 3.45 5.60
C ILE A 190 -7.79 4.78 6.29
N ASP A 191 -6.84 4.81 7.24
CA ASP A 191 -6.42 6.05 7.88
C ASP A 191 -5.57 6.92 6.95
N ALA A 192 -4.72 6.30 6.12
CA ALA A 192 -3.99 6.99 5.06
C ALA A 192 -4.96 7.64 4.05
N MET A 193 -6.06 6.95 3.73
CA MET A 193 -7.12 7.51 2.89
C MET A 193 -7.75 8.75 3.52
N ARG A 194 -7.98 8.78 4.84
CA ARG A 194 -8.49 9.98 5.55
C ARG A 194 -7.55 11.17 5.42
N LEU A 195 -6.24 10.95 5.47
CA LEU A 195 -5.25 12.00 5.25
C LEU A 195 -5.30 12.56 3.81
N ALA A 196 -5.62 11.69 2.85
CA ALA A 196 -5.57 12.04 1.42
C ALA A 196 -6.90 12.63 0.90
N ILE A 197 -8.05 12.08 1.29
CA ILE A 197 -9.36 12.36 0.65
C ILE A 197 -9.78 13.82 0.72
N ASN A 198 -9.35 14.53 1.77
CA ASN A 198 -9.68 15.93 2.01
C ASN A 198 -8.68 16.90 1.35
N GLN A 199 -7.69 16.40 0.60
CA GLN A 199 -6.76 17.27 -0.10
C GLN A 199 -7.45 17.99 -1.28
N PRO A 200 -7.04 19.22 -1.61
CA PRO A 200 -7.58 19.92 -2.76
C PRO A 200 -7.40 19.13 -4.05
N LEU A 201 -8.46 19.02 -4.83
CA LEU A 201 -8.42 18.37 -6.13
C LEU A 201 -8.11 19.43 -7.20
N ASP A 202 -6.90 19.36 -7.74
CA ASP A 202 -6.41 20.25 -8.79
C ASP A 202 -6.24 19.43 -10.10
N VAL A 203 -7.38 19.24 -10.79
CA VAL A 203 -7.43 18.62 -12.11
C VAL A 203 -8.16 19.56 -13.05
N PRO A 204 -7.45 20.20 -14.00
CA PRO A 204 -8.07 21.12 -14.95
C PRO A 204 -9.17 20.44 -15.77
N ASN A 205 -10.27 21.15 -15.96
CA ASN A 205 -11.42 20.69 -16.77
C ASN A 205 -12.00 19.34 -16.34
N LEU A 206 -11.97 19.03 -15.04
CA LEU A 206 -12.54 17.80 -14.51
C LEU A 206 -14.06 17.78 -14.79
N PRO A 207 -14.58 16.73 -15.45
CA PRO A 207 -16.02 16.57 -15.64
C PRO A 207 -16.75 16.48 -14.29
N GLU A 208 -17.97 16.98 -14.23
CA GLU A 208 -18.81 16.92 -13.01
C GLU A 208 -19.06 15.46 -12.58
N LYS A 209 -19.33 14.60 -13.56
CA LYS A 209 -19.48 13.14 -13.39
C LYS A 209 -18.52 12.41 -14.32
N PHE A 210 -17.81 11.44 -13.79
CA PHE A 210 -16.83 10.67 -14.56
C PHE A 210 -16.62 9.29 -13.96
N GLY A 211 -16.25 8.34 -14.82
CA GLY A 211 -15.64 7.09 -14.44
C GLY A 211 -14.12 7.23 -14.37
N LEU A 212 -13.47 6.42 -13.57
CA LEU A 212 -12.02 6.36 -13.48
C LEU A 212 -11.53 4.97 -13.89
N ALA A 213 -10.48 4.92 -14.72
CA ALA A 213 -9.89 3.64 -15.11
C ALA A 213 -8.37 3.67 -14.97
N THR A 214 -7.78 2.57 -14.48
CA THR A 214 -6.33 2.35 -14.44
C THR A 214 -6.02 0.87 -14.63
N LEU A 215 -5.40 0.53 -15.76
CA LEU A 215 -5.02 -0.82 -16.16
C LEU A 215 -3.53 -0.81 -16.49
N HIS A 216 -2.71 -1.40 -15.62
CA HIS A 216 -1.25 -1.27 -15.69
C HIS A 216 -0.51 -2.57 -15.35
N ARG A 217 -1.20 -3.62 -14.89
CA ARG A 217 -0.53 -4.87 -14.53
C ARG A 217 -0.06 -5.63 -15.77
N PHE A 218 1.15 -6.15 -15.68
CA PHE A 218 1.77 -6.92 -16.76
C PHE A 218 0.89 -8.07 -17.25
N GLU A 219 0.18 -8.76 -16.35
CA GLU A 219 -0.69 -9.89 -16.69
C GLU A 219 -1.83 -9.53 -17.66
N LEU A 220 -2.31 -8.27 -17.64
CA LEU A 220 -3.31 -7.79 -18.60
C LEU A 220 -2.63 -7.12 -19.80
N VAL A 221 -1.68 -6.20 -19.53
CA VAL A 221 -1.03 -5.39 -20.58
C VAL A 221 -0.22 -6.25 -21.56
N SER A 222 0.30 -7.42 -21.13
CA SER A 222 0.97 -8.38 -22.02
C SER A 222 0.03 -9.12 -22.96
N ARG A 223 -1.26 -9.22 -22.64
CA ARG A 223 -2.30 -9.86 -23.46
C ARG A 223 -2.97 -8.80 -24.34
N ALA A 224 -2.39 -8.54 -25.49
CA ALA A 224 -2.78 -7.45 -26.39
C ALA A 224 -4.27 -7.46 -26.76
N ASP A 225 -4.85 -8.64 -26.96
CA ASP A 225 -6.28 -8.85 -27.26
C ASP A 225 -7.18 -8.44 -26.09
N LYS A 226 -6.85 -8.88 -24.88
CA LYS A 226 -7.61 -8.56 -23.65
C LYS A 226 -7.48 -7.09 -23.26
N TYR A 227 -6.29 -6.53 -23.43
CA TYR A 227 -6.06 -5.12 -23.14
C TYR A 227 -6.83 -4.23 -24.13
N ARG A 228 -6.80 -4.57 -25.44
CA ARG A 228 -7.61 -3.91 -26.48
C ARG A 228 -9.10 -4.00 -26.18
N GLU A 229 -9.62 -5.21 -25.90
CA GLU A 229 -11.02 -5.45 -25.56
C GLU A 229 -11.48 -4.54 -24.41
N ALA A 230 -10.69 -4.48 -23.32
CA ALA A 230 -11.01 -3.63 -22.19
C ALA A 230 -11.04 -2.13 -22.54
N LEU A 231 -10.06 -1.63 -23.32
CA LEU A 231 -10.02 -0.23 -23.73
C LEU A 231 -11.16 0.13 -24.68
N GLU A 232 -11.55 -0.75 -25.60
CA GLU A 232 -12.68 -0.54 -26.50
C GLU A 232 -14.02 -0.49 -25.75
N ILE A 233 -14.21 -1.35 -24.76
CA ILE A 233 -15.39 -1.32 -23.85
C ILE A 233 -15.43 0.00 -23.07
N LEU A 234 -14.31 0.43 -22.50
CA LEU A 234 -14.23 1.71 -21.80
C LEU A 234 -14.48 2.89 -22.72
N ARG A 235 -13.97 2.84 -23.94
CA ARG A 235 -14.22 3.84 -24.97
C ARG A 235 -15.71 3.96 -25.30
N GLU A 236 -16.41 2.85 -25.48
CA GLU A 236 -17.85 2.86 -25.74
C GLU A 236 -18.63 3.42 -24.53
N GLN A 237 -18.26 3.04 -23.32
CA GLN A 237 -18.86 3.56 -22.10
C GLN A 237 -18.62 5.08 -21.93
N SER A 238 -17.46 5.58 -22.36
CA SER A 238 -17.13 7.01 -22.24
C SER A 238 -18.07 7.91 -23.05
N ARG A 239 -18.78 7.38 -24.05
CA ARG A 239 -19.82 8.12 -24.79
C ARG A 239 -21.03 8.47 -23.91
N LYS A 240 -21.32 7.61 -22.91
CA LYS A 240 -22.41 7.83 -21.94
C LYS A 240 -21.97 8.76 -20.81
N MET A 241 -20.74 8.62 -20.34
CA MET A 241 -20.15 9.41 -19.28
C MET A 241 -18.62 9.44 -19.43
N PRO A 242 -17.98 10.62 -19.33
CA PRO A 242 -16.53 10.75 -19.47
C PRO A 242 -15.78 9.76 -18.57
N ILE A 243 -14.67 9.21 -19.08
CA ILE A 243 -13.78 8.35 -18.32
C ILE A 243 -12.39 8.95 -18.32
N LEU A 244 -11.81 9.12 -17.13
CA LEU A 244 -10.40 9.45 -16.94
C LEU A 244 -9.60 8.15 -16.91
N TYR A 245 -8.74 7.95 -17.88
CA TYR A 245 -7.84 6.79 -17.95
C TYR A 245 -6.44 7.19 -17.49
N MET A 246 -6.02 6.65 -16.35
CA MET A 246 -4.71 6.94 -15.76
C MET A 246 -3.64 6.09 -16.41
N ALA A 247 -2.75 6.71 -17.18
CA ALA A 247 -1.69 6.03 -17.92
C ALA A 247 -0.32 6.65 -17.65
N GLY A 248 0.60 5.86 -17.14
CA GLY A 248 2.02 6.20 -17.07
C GLY A 248 2.71 6.02 -18.43
N ALA A 249 4.02 6.22 -18.46
CA ALA A 249 4.80 6.08 -19.68
C ALA A 249 4.70 4.66 -20.31
N PRO A 250 4.81 3.56 -19.54
CA PRO A 250 4.71 2.21 -20.08
C PRO A 250 3.34 1.91 -20.73
N GLU A 251 2.24 2.33 -20.06
CA GLU A 251 0.89 2.12 -20.58
C GLU A 251 0.68 2.92 -21.86
N ARG A 252 1.13 4.17 -21.93
CA ARG A 252 1.04 5.01 -23.15
C ARG A 252 1.84 4.44 -24.31
N GLU A 253 3.04 3.92 -24.03
CA GLU A 253 3.84 3.24 -25.06
C GLU A 253 3.13 1.99 -25.58
N LYS A 254 2.53 1.20 -24.68
CA LYS A 254 1.75 0.02 -25.06
C LYS A 254 0.53 0.39 -25.92
N ILE A 255 -0.24 1.40 -25.51
CA ILE A 255 -1.39 1.92 -26.25
C ILE A 255 -0.94 2.29 -27.69
N ARG A 256 0.14 3.05 -27.80
CA ARG A 256 0.71 3.46 -29.09
C ARG A 256 1.16 2.27 -29.92
N SER A 257 1.86 1.31 -29.33
CA SER A 257 2.34 0.11 -30.04
C SER A 257 1.20 -0.78 -30.57
N LEU A 258 0.02 -0.69 -29.97
CA LEU A 258 -1.18 -1.39 -30.40
C LEU A 258 -2.05 -0.57 -31.36
N GLY A 259 -1.67 0.67 -31.69
CA GLY A 259 -2.45 1.57 -32.55
C GLY A 259 -3.78 2.00 -31.95
N LEU A 260 -3.84 2.16 -30.61
CA LEU A 260 -5.06 2.46 -29.85
C LEU A 260 -5.17 3.93 -29.42
N ASP A 261 -4.24 4.80 -29.86
CA ASP A 261 -4.27 6.24 -29.52
C ASP A 261 -5.57 6.92 -29.96
N ASN A 262 -6.18 6.45 -31.06
CA ASN A 262 -7.44 6.96 -31.61
C ASN A 262 -8.67 6.65 -30.74
N LEU A 263 -8.55 5.83 -29.72
CA LEU A 263 -9.62 5.61 -28.75
C LEU A 263 -9.82 6.80 -27.81
N PHE A 264 -8.76 7.61 -27.60
CA PHE A 264 -8.75 8.71 -26.65
C PHE A 264 -9.18 10.03 -27.30
N ASP A 265 -10.04 10.77 -26.60
CA ASP A 265 -10.54 12.07 -27.00
C ASP A 265 -10.97 12.91 -25.77
N ASP A 266 -11.92 13.85 -25.93
CA ASP A 266 -12.49 14.69 -24.87
C ASP A 266 -13.43 13.97 -23.89
N LYS A 267 -13.80 12.71 -24.18
CA LYS A 267 -14.64 11.85 -23.32
C LYS A 267 -13.90 10.65 -22.76
N PHE A 268 -12.99 10.04 -23.52
CA PHE A 268 -12.08 9.03 -23.00
C PHE A 268 -10.71 9.67 -22.83
N ILE A 269 -10.48 10.26 -21.68
CA ILE A 269 -9.41 11.23 -21.41
C ILE A 269 -8.21 10.54 -20.81
N ALA A 270 -7.09 10.48 -21.55
CA ALA A 270 -5.84 9.97 -21.01
C ALA A 270 -5.20 10.99 -20.06
N GLN A 271 -5.04 10.61 -18.80
CA GLN A 271 -4.41 11.41 -17.74
C GLN A 271 -3.06 10.79 -17.32
N PRO A 272 -2.05 11.59 -16.97
CA PRO A 272 -0.84 11.07 -16.36
C PRO A 272 -1.14 10.41 -15.00
N LYS A 273 -0.30 9.47 -14.58
CA LYS A 273 -0.35 8.96 -13.19
C LYS A 273 -0.12 10.12 -12.23
N MET A 274 -0.86 10.08 -11.13
CA MET A 274 -0.81 11.10 -10.08
C MET A 274 -0.23 10.48 -8.80
N ARG A 275 0.38 11.31 -7.96
CA ARG A 275 0.80 10.91 -6.61
C ARG A 275 -0.41 10.58 -5.75
N TYR A 276 -0.24 9.69 -4.78
CA TYR A 276 -1.31 9.12 -3.97
C TYR A 276 -2.26 10.16 -3.37
N LEU A 277 -1.73 11.20 -2.72
CA LEU A 277 -2.55 12.24 -2.07
C LEU A 277 -3.33 13.13 -3.06
N LYS A 278 -2.91 13.17 -4.32
CA LYS A 278 -3.65 13.87 -5.39
C LYS A 278 -4.63 12.93 -6.11
N PHE A 279 -4.29 11.65 -6.16
CA PHE A 279 -5.08 10.64 -6.85
C PHE A 279 -6.34 10.24 -6.06
N LEU A 280 -6.21 10.05 -4.75
CA LEU A 280 -7.32 9.53 -3.93
C LEU A 280 -8.53 10.48 -3.86
N PRO A 281 -8.40 11.83 -3.78
CA PRO A 281 -9.53 12.75 -3.91
C PRO A 281 -10.26 12.60 -5.25
N LEU A 282 -9.51 12.29 -6.34
CA LEU A 282 -10.09 12.04 -7.65
C LEU A 282 -10.89 10.72 -7.65
N VAL A 283 -10.33 9.65 -7.06
CA VAL A 283 -11.02 8.36 -6.89
C VAL A 283 -12.32 8.54 -6.13
N ALA A 284 -12.30 9.25 -5.01
CA ALA A 284 -13.48 9.45 -4.16
C ALA A 284 -14.64 10.19 -4.86
N ARG A 285 -14.34 10.99 -5.87
CA ARG A 285 -15.35 11.74 -6.67
C ARG A 285 -15.84 10.98 -7.90
N ALA A 286 -15.20 9.85 -8.25
CA ALA A 286 -15.62 9.05 -9.39
C ALA A 286 -16.98 8.38 -9.14
N GLU A 287 -17.73 8.17 -10.20
CA GLU A 287 -18.98 7.40 -10.13
C GLU A 287 -18.70 5.90 -10.01
N TYR A 288 -17.61 5.44 -10.62
CA TYR A 288 -17.09 4.08 -10.52
C TYR A 288 -15.60 4.04 -10.89
N VAL A 289 -14.97 2.93 -10.54
CA VAL A 289 -13.56 2.65 -10.88
C VAL A 289 -13.47 1.32 -11.65
N VAL A 290 -12.62 1.29 -12.68
CA VAL A 290 -12.16 0.06 -13.33
C VAL A 290 -10.66 -0.06 -13.13
N THR A 291 -10.20 -1.12 -12.48
CA THR A 291 -8.79 -1.25 -12.11
C THR A 291 -8.30 -2.69 -12.12
N ASP A 292 -7.00 -2.86 -12.29
CA ASP A 292 -6.29 -4.12 -12.03
C ASP A 292 -5.40 -4.05 -10.76
N SER A 293 -5.48 -2.94 -10.01
CA SER A 293 -4.74 -2.72 -8.77
C SER A 293 -5.48 -3.29 -7.56
N GLY A 294 -4.80 -4.17 -6.79
CA GLY A 294 -5.34 -4.69 -5.53
C GLY A 294 -5.47 -3.61 -4.45
N GLY A 295 -4.53 -2.65 -4.38
CA GLY A 295 -4.62 -1.53 -3.45
C GLY A 295 -5.82 -0.64 -3.72
N LEU A 296 -5.98 -0.19 -4.97
CA LEU A 296 -7.10 0.66 -5.36
C LEU A 296 -8.46 -0.05 -5.19
N SER A 297 -8.54 -1.35 -5.43
CA SER A 297 -9.78 -2.11 -5.20
C SER A 297 -10.16 -2.15 -3.71
N ALA A 298 -9.18 -2.25 -2.82
CA ALA A 298 -9.40 -2.17 -1.38
C ALA A 298 -9.85 -0.77 -0.94
N GLU A 299 -9.26 0.27 -1.52
CA GLU A 299 -9.67 1.66 -1.28
C GLU A 299 -11.11 1.90 -1.74
N CYS A 300 -11.49 1.42 -2.93
CA CYS A 300 -12.87 1.47 -3.40
C CYS A 300 -13.83 0.73 -2.46
N TYR A 301 -13.44 -0.42 -1.93
CA TYR A 301 -14.22 -1.15 -0.94
C TYR A 301 -14.48 -0.29 0.31
N TYR A 302 -13.45 0.33 0.88
CA TYR A 302 -13.61 1.19 2.06
C TYR A 302 -14.43 2.47 1.78
N LEU A 303 -14.39 2.97 0.55
CA LEU A 303 -15.19 4.12 0.13
C LEU A 303 -16.67 3.76 -0.20
N GLY A 304 -17.01 2.48 -0.28
CA GLY A 304 -18.29 2.04 -0.83
C GLY A 304 -18.45 2.42 -2.31
N LEU A 305 -17.34 2.60 -3.02
CA LEU A 305 -17.31 3.05 -4.41
C LEU A 305 -17.38 1.85 -5.37
N PRO A 306 -18.33 1.83 -6.33
CA PRO A 306 -18.42 0.77 -7.32
C PRO A 306 -17.09 0.55 -8.05
N CYS A 307 -16.59 -0.69 -8.03
CA CYS A 307 -15.28 -1.02 -8.59
C CYS A 307 -15.30 -2.35 -9.36
N ALA A 308 -14.84 -2.33 -10.60
CA ALA A 308 -14.52 -3.52 -11.37
C ALA A 308 -13.02 -3.83 -11.28
N VAL A 309 -12.69 -4.97 -10.67
CA VAL A 309 -11.33 -5.50 -10.63
C VAL A 309 -11.11 -6.35 -11.88
N HIS A 310 -10.43 -5.78 -12.89
CA HIS A 310 -10.24 -6.43 -14.19
C HIS A 310 -8.99 -7.33 -14.19
N ARG A 311 -9.05 -8.42 -13.42
CA ARG A 311 -8.02 -9.45 -13.24
C ARG A 311 -8.62 -10.85 -13.28
N GLU A 312 -7.79 -11.88 -13.48
CA GLU A 312 -8.22 -13.28 -13.34
C GLU A 312 -8.51 -13.65 -11.88
N ARG A 313 -7.73 -13.12 -10.94
CA ARG A 313 -7.83 -13.38 -9.50
C ARG A 313 -7.55 -12.13 -8.69
N THR A 314 -8.03 -12.07 -7.46
CA THR A 314 -7.70 -11.02 -6.49
C THR A 314 -7.00 -11.60 -5.26
N GLU A 315 -6.14 -10.80 -4.66
CA GLU A 315 -5.47 -11.10 -3.39
C GLU A 315 -6.36 -10.81 -2.17
N THR A 316 -7.43 -10.04 -2.39
CA THR A 316 -8.38 -9.61 -1.36
C THR A 316 -9.81 -10.10 -1.65
N PRO A 317 -10.04 -11.43 -1.69
CA PRO A 317 -11.38 -11.98 -2.01
C PRO A 317 -12.44 -11.56 -1.00
N GLN A 318 -12.07 -11.20 0.22
CA GLN A 318 -12.96 -10.69 1.26
C GLN A 318 -13.57 -9.32 0.94
N HIS A 319 -13.00 -8.57 0.01
CA HIS A 319 -13.57 -7.29 -0.45
C HIS A 319 -14.57 -7.46 -1.61
N LEU A 320 -14.63 -8.66 -2.21
CA LEU A 320 -15.56 -8.91 -3.31
C LEU A 320 -16.99 -9.02 -2.80
N GLY A 321 -17.91 -8.43 -3.55
CA GLY A 321 -19.32 -8.41 -3.24
C GLY A 321 -20.11 -7.62 -4.28
N GLU A 322 -21.13 -6.93 -3.84
CA GLU A 322 -21.94 -6.11 -4.74
C GLU A 322 -21.21 -4.85 -5.23
N THR A 323 -20.42 -4.23 -4.35
CA THR A 323 -19.70 -2.97 -4.64
C THR A 323 -18.42 -3.21 -5.45
N VAL A 324 -17.62 -4.21 -5.06
CA VAL A 324 -16.36 -4.55 -5.73
C VAL A 324 -16.51 -5.89 -6.44
N VAL A 325 -16.34 -5.91 -7.76
CA VAL A 325 -16.62 -7.08 -8.61
C VAL A 325 -15.35 -7.52 -9.35
N LEU A 326 -15.04 -8.81 -9.30
CA LEU A 326 -14.00 -9.42 -10.12
C LEU A 326 -14.55 -9.76 -11.51
N THR A 327 -13.95 -9.20 -12.55
CA THR A 327 -14.40 -9.41 -13.94
C THR A 327 -13.69 -10.57 -14.65
N GLU A 328 -12.69 -11.19 -14.01
CA GLU A 328 -11.92 -12.33 -14.53
C GLU A 328 -11.28 -12.08 -15.92
N MET A 329 -10.91 -10.83 -16.22
CA MET A 329 -10.44 -10.38 -17.55
C MET A 329 -11.43 -10.72 -18.70
N ARG A 330 -12.72 -10.72 -18.39
CA ARG A 330 -13.79 -11.01 -19.36
C ARG A 330 -14.53 -9.73 -19.72
N GLY A 331 -14.61 -9.45 -21.03
CA GLY A 331 -15.28 -8.26 -21.55
C GLY A 331 -16.78 -8.22 -21.20
N ASP A 332 -17.49 -9.37 -21.25
CA ASP A 332 -18.90 -9.47 -20.89
C ASP A 332 -19.15 -9.09 -19.40
N LYS A 333 -18.29 -9.52 -18.50
CA LYS A 333 -18.37 -9.15 -17.08
C LYS A 333 -18.05 -7.67 -16.85
N LEU A 334 -17.06 -7.14 -17.57
CA LEU A 334 -16.74 -5.70 -17.51
C LEU A 334 -17.92 -4.87 -18.01
N GLN A 335 -18.51 -5.25 -19.15
CA GLN A 335 -19.68 -4.57 -19.70
C GLN A 335 -20.87 -4.62 -18.74
N ASN A 336 -21.16 -5.78 -18.17
CA ASN A 336 -22.25 -5.93 -17.18
C ASN A 336 -22.03 -5.04 -15.96
N PHE A 337 -20.78 -4.91 -15.46
CA PHE A 337 -20.47 -3.97 -14.38
C PHE A 337 -20.78 -2.54 -14.82
N LEU A 338 -20.31 -2.10 -15.98
CA LEU A 338 -20.50 -0.75 -16.50
C LEU A 338 -21.97 -0.40 -16.77
N ASP A 339 -22.79 -1.39 -17.05
CA ASP A 339 -24.24 -1.20 -17.24
C ASP A 339 -25.02 -1.17 -15.90
N THR A 340 -24.41 -1.64 -14.81
CA THR A 340 -25.10 -1.83 -13.51
C THR A 340 -24.44 -1.12 -12.32
N TYR A 341 -23.37 -0.36 -12.52
CA TYR A 341 -22.59 0.24 -11.42
C TYR A 341 -23.42 1.17 -10.52
N GLN A 342 -24.44 1.84 -11.05
CA GLN A 342 -25.31 2.76 -10.28
C GLN A 342 -26.00 2.04 -9.09
N ASN A 343 -26.28 0.74 -9.24
CA ASN A 343 -26.92 -0.09 -8.22
C ASN A 343 -25.91 -0.73 -7.25
N ARG A 344 -24.60 -0.40 -7.40
CA ARG A 344 -23.52 -1.07 -6.67
C ARG A 344 -22.85 -0.21 -5.60
N ARG A 345 -23.28 1.05 -5.45
CA ARG A 345 -22.69 1.92 -4.42
C ARG A 345 -23.04 1.38 -3.05
N GLY A 346 -22.01 1.05 -2.28
CA GLY A 346 -22.10 0.54 -0.93
C GLY A 346 -22.02 1.64 0.12
N GLU A 347 -22.05 1.21 1.37
CA GLU A 347 -21.78 2.07 2.52
C GLU A 347 -20.28 2.36 2.62
N SER A 348 -19.93 3.58 3.01
CA SER A 348 -18.54 3.95 3.30
C SER A 348 -18.14 3.44 4.68
N TRP A 349 -16.97 2.79 4.75
CA TRP A 349 -16.39 2.31 6.00
C TRP A 349 -15.42 3.31 6.63
N MET A 350 -15.26 4.48 6.01
CA MET A 350 -14.26 5.49 6.38
C MET A 350 -14.38 5.96 7.84
N ASP A 351 -15.60 6.06 8.37
CA ASP A 351 -15.84 6.53 9.73
C ASP A 351 -15.96 5.39 10.76
N LYS A 352 -15.93 4.13 10.30
CA LYS A 352 -16.15 2.96 11.14
C LYS A 352 -14.87 2.40 11.76
N TYR A 353 -13.78 2.39 11.02
CA TYR A 353 -12.55 1.73 11.41
C TYR A 353 -11.41 2.72 11.62
N HIS A 354 -10.67 2.57 12.72
CA HIS A 354 -9.54 3.41 13.11
C HIS A 354 -8.32 2.55 13.50
N PRO A 355 -7.77 1.76 12.55
CA PRO A 355 -6.70 0.81 12.84
C PRO A 355 -5.45 1.45 13.43
N SER A 356 -5.10 2.65 13.01
CA SER A 356 -3.93 3.35 13.53
C SER A 356 -4.09 3.73 15.01
N ASP A 357 -5.30 4.13 15.43
CA ASP A 357 -5.60 4.43 16.83
C ASP A 357 -5.46 3.18 17.69
N ILE A 358 -6.00 2.03 17.21
CA ILE A 358 -5.86 0.73 17.90
C ILE A 358 -4.38 0.36 18.09
N ILE A 359 -3.55 0.58 17.05
CA ILE A 359 -2.11 0.33 17.13
C ILE A 359 -1.48 1.24 18.19
N VAL A 360 -1.73 2.55 18.12
CA VAL A 360 -1.13 3.56 19.01
C VAL A 360 -1.60 3.34 20.45
N ASP A 361 -2.88 3.04 20.68
CA ASP A 361 -3.42 2.72 22.01
C ASP A 361 -2.81 1.44 22.59
N THR A 362 -2.65 0.41 21.78
CA THR A 362 -1.97 -0.82 22.18
C THR A 362 -0.52 -0.53 22.61
N LEU A 363 0.20 0.27 21.82
CA LEU A 363 1.57 0.66 22.15
C LEU A 363 1.65 1.45 23.48
N ALA A 364 0.68 2.33 23.73
CA ALA A 364 0.59 3.06 25.00
C ALA A 364 0.29 2.13 26.17
N GLN A 365 -0.65 1.21 26.03
CA GLN A 365 -0.96 0.20 27.07
C GLN A 365 0.24 -0.68 27.41
N LEU A 366 1.09 -0.95 26.42
CA LEU A 366 2.34 -1.69 26.58
C LEU A 366 3.50 -0.81 27.09
N GLY A 367 3.28 0.48 27.30
CA GLY A 367 4.23 1.43 27.86
C GLY A 367 5.26 1.96 26.85
N TYR A 368 4.95 1.93 25.55
CA TYR A 368 5.85 2.45 24.51
C TYR A 368 5.57 3.92 24.15
N CYS A 369 4.37 4.42 24.35
CA CYS A 369 4.01 5.83 24.13
C CYS A 369 2.94 6.33 25.12
#